data_f434a9dc66fdae971de6bd9a2f558008
#
_entry.id   f434a9dc66fdae971de6bd9a2f558008
#
_cell.length_a   1.000
_cell.length_b   1.000
_cell.length_c   1.000
_cell.angle_alpha   90.00
_cell.angle_beta   90.00
_cell.angle_gamma   90.00
#
_symmetry.space_group_name_H-M   'P 1'
#
loop_
_entity.id
_entity.type
_entity.pdbx_description
1 polymer ?
#
loop_
_entity_poly.entity_id
_entity_poly.type
_entity_poly.pdbx_seq_one_letter_code
_entity_poly.pdbx_strand_id
1 'polypeptide(L)'
;MSMSLSLVRLSCSSHSIPPQLPNSRTARFSFCRYRRRHVSASSSIHRGLFKVHSLSSLGGAHEFDSISQRSHDEEEDDEQQIRTRASNEHQVDDEEEDEEEESISSCVFPERWDVLGLGQAMVDFSGTVDDEFLKNLGLEKGTRRLVNHEERGRVLQAMDGCSYKAAAGGSLSNTLVALARLGGRSLQDPAINVAMAGSVASDLLGGFYREKLRRANVQFLSVPIKDATTGTVIVLTTPDAQRTMLAYQGTSSTVNFDTSLASAVSKTNILVVEGYLFELPDTIKTITKACMEARSNGALVAVTASDVSCIERHFDHFWEIIGNYADLIFANVDEARALCNFDAKETTVSVTRYLSQFVPLVSVTDGIRGSYIGVKGEAVYIPPSPCVPVDTCGAGDAYASGILYGVLRGMSDLRSIGTIAAKVASTVVAQQGTRLRISDAVKLAESFAFQLDTSTVRSDVGTDHISSV
;
A
#
# COMPACT_ATOMS: atom_id res chain seq x y z
N MET A 1 2.09 3.48 -69.81
CA MET A 1 3.45 3.27 -69.22
C MET A 1 3.50 4.06 -67.92
N SER A 2 3.24 3.43 -66.82
CA SER A 2 3.38 4.03 -65.50
C SER A 2 4.13 3.04 -64.61
N MET A 3 5.33 3.43 -64.16
CA MET A 3 6.14 2.67 -63.22
C MET A 3 5.74 3.01 -61.83
N SER A 4 5.32 2.03 -61.05
CA SER A 4 5.08 2.13 -59.61
C SER A 4 6.35 1.74 -58.86
N LEU A 5 6.88 2.66 -58.06
CA LEU A 5 7.97 2.44 -57.13
C LEU A 5 7.42 1.91 -55.80
N SER A 6 7.76 0.66 -55.46
CA SER A 6 7.51 0.04 -54.16
C SER A 6 8.58 0.48 -53.20
N LEU A 7 8.17 1.23 -52.13
CA LEU A 7 8.98 1.53 -50.96
C LEU A 7 8.94 0.38 -49.99
N VAL A 8 10.04 -0.36 -49.87
CA VAL A 8 10.26 -1.34 -48.80
C VAL A 8 10.58 -0.58 -47.52
N ARG A 9 9.71 -0.59 -46.56
CA ARG A 9 9.99 -0.14 -45.18
C ARG A 9 10.73 -1.26 -44.45
N LEU A 10 12.00 -1.04 -44.19
CA LEU A 10 12.77 -1.79 -43.20
C LEU A 10 12.35 -1.29 -41.82
N SER A 11 11.61 -2.10 -41.09
CA SER A 11 11.35 -1.91 -39.66
C SER A 11 12.56 -2.41 -38.87
N CYS A 12 13.39 -1.48 -38.40
CA CYS A 12 14.34 -1.80 -37.36
C CYS A 12 13.58 -1.95 -36.03
N SER A 13 13.32 -3.19 -35.60
CA SER A 13 12.94 -3.48 -34.22
C SER A 13 14.18 -3.34 -33.33
N SER A 14 14.32 -2.20 -32.68
CA SER A 14 15.27 -2.05 -31.58
C SER A 14 14.72 -2.79 -30.37
N HIS A 15 15.14 -4.03 -30.18
CA HIS A 15 14.99 -4.71 -28.89
C HIS A 15 15.96 -4.04 -27.92
N SER A 16 15.44 -3.17 -27.06
CA SER A 16 16.17 -2.68 -25.91
C SER A 16 16.32 -3.85 -24.92
N ILE A 17 17.52 -4.40 -24.87
CA ILE A 17 17.94 -5.34 -23.84
C ILE A 17 17.88 -4.57 -22.52
N PRO A 18 17.19 -5.07 -21.46
CA PRO A 18 17.25 -4.45 -20.16
C PRO A 18 18.72 -4.34 -19.71
N PRO A 19 19.11 -3.30 -18.96
CA PRO A 19 20.49 -3.10 -18.55
C PRO A 19 21.01 -4.34 -17.84
N GLN A 20 22.16 -4.86 -18.28
CA GLN A 20 22.84 -5.95 -17.59
C GLN A 20 23.28 -5.45 -16.22
N LEU A 21 22.62 -5.95 -15.18
CA LEU A 21 22.95 -5.65 -13.80
C LEU A 21 24.27 -6.32 -13.41
N PRO A 22 25.09 -5.67 -12.58
CA PRO A 22 26.31 -6.27 -12.05
C PRO A 22 26.00 -7.49 -11.21
N ASN A 23 26.80 -8.52 -11.38
CA ASN A 23 26.78 -9.86 -10.82
C ASN A 23 25.94 -10.05 -9.56
N SER A 24 24.93 -10.92 -9.68
CA SER A 24 24.06 -11.41 -8.60
C SER A 24 24.87 -11.86 -7.38
N ARG A 25 24.72 -11.15 -6.28
CA ARG A 25 25.05 -11.69 -4.96
C ARG A 25 24.06 -12.82 -4.66
N THR A 26 24.56 -14.04 -4.58
CA THR A 26 23.81 -15.20 -4.12
C THR A 26 23.37 -14.97 -2.67
N ALA A 27 22.19 -14.35 -2.51
CA ALA A 27 21.51 -14.32 -1.23
C ALA A 27 20.99 -15.74 -0.95
N ARG A 28 21.63 -16.45 -0.02
CA ARG A 28 21.08 -17.67 0.54
C ARG A 28 19.85 -17.28 1.36
N PHE A 29 18.65 -17.54 0.84
CA PHE A 29 17.46 -17.61 1.65
C PHE A 29 17.58 -18.82 2.58
N SER A 30 18.25 -18.61 3.69
CA SER A 30 17.98 -19.37 4.89
C SER A 30 16.89 -18.57 5.60
N PHE A 31 15.65 -19.08 5.64
CA PHE A 31 14.64 -18.60 6.57
C PHE A 31 15.22 -18.82 7.96
N CYS A 32 16.02 -17.85 8.41
CA CYS A 32 16.56 -17.86 9.76
C CYS A 32 15.36 -17.73 10.69
N ARG A 33 15.05 -18.82 11.42
CA ARG A 33 14.15 -18.78 12.58
C ARG A 33 14.61 -17.60 13.43
N TYR A 34 13.77 -16.59 13.50
CA TYR A 34 14.02 -15.38 14.31
C TYR A 34 13.94 -15.80 15.78
N ARG A 35 15.07 -16.20 16.34
CA ARG A 35 15.21 -16.53 17.76
C ARG A 35 15.28 -15.22 18.53
N ARG A 36 14.19 -14.87 19.24
CA ARG A 36 14.20 -13.80 20.24
C ARG A 36 15.35 -14.04 21.23
N ARG A 37 16.34 -13.15 21.24
CA ARG A 37 17.25 -13.02 22.37
C ARG A 37 16.55 -12.21 23.45
N HIS A 38 16.22 -12.84 24.55
CA HIS A 38 15.91 -12.16 25.79
C HIS A 38 17.18 -11.45 26.26
N VAL A 39 17.18 -10.13 26.23
CA VAL A 39 18.18 -9.32 26.92
C VAL A 39 17.55 -8.88 28.22
N SER A 40 18.09 -9.40 29.32
CA SER A 40 17.75 -8.95 30.67
C SER A 40 18.25 -7.53 30.89
N ALA A 41 17.35 -6.61 31.24
CA ALA A 41 17.69 -5.25 31.61
C ALA A 41 18.29 -5.20 33.02
N SER A 42 19.48 -4.68 33.17
CA SER A 42 19.99 -4.18 34.44
C SER A 42 19.98 -2.64 34.42
N SER A 43 19.29 -2.09 35.38
CA SER A 43 19.08 -0.66 35.61
C SER A 43 20.37 0.05 36.08
N SER A 44 20.65 1.24 35.56
CA SER A 44 21.29 2.29 36.35
C SER A 44 20.83 3.69 35.92
N ILE A 45 20.35 4.39 36.92
CA ILE A 45 19.79 5.75 36.90
C ILE A 45 20.96 6.76 36.85
N HIS A 46 20.89 7.72 35.91
CA HIS A 46 21.56 9.01 36.12
C HIS A 46 20.66 10.17 35.69
N ARG A 47 20.31 11.00 36.70
CA ARG A 47 19.64 12.29 36.58
C ARG A 47 20.62 13.34 36.09
N GLY A 48 20.25 14.12 35.10
CA GLY A 48 20.92 15.36 34.72
C GLY A 48 19.88 16.44 34.40
N LEU A 49 19.76 17.44 35.29
CA LEU A 49 19.00 18.67 35.09
C LEU A 49 19.66 19.54 34.02
N PHE A 50 18.88 20.14 33.13
CA PHE A 50 19.25 21.40 32.50
C PHE A 50 18.07 22.39 32.42
N LYS A 51 18.43 23.64 32.74
CA LYS A 51 17.59 24.81 32.98
C LYS A 51 17.05 25.43 31.68
N VAL A 52 15.82 25.92 31.80
CA VAL A 52 15.15 26.86 30.90
C VAL A 52 15.81 28.26 31.00
N HIS A 53 16.07 28.90 29.87
CA HIS A 53 16.21 30.33 29.77
C HIS A 53 15.26 30.90 28.73
N SER A 54 14.35 31.72 29.21
CA SER A 54 13.52 32.64 28.46
C SER A 54 14.31 33.88 28.03
N LEU A 55 14.08 34.36 26.81
CA LEU A 55 14.35 35.77 26.46
C LEU A 55 13.25 36.28 25.53
N SER A 56 12.71 37.39 25.91
CA SER A 56 11.62 38.15 25.34
C SER A 56 12.12 39.27 24.41
N SER A 57 11.22 39.62 23.47
CA SER A 57 10.91 40.97 22.94
C SER A 57 11.83 41.70 21.98
N LEU A 58 11.19 42.18 20.92
CA LEU A 58 11.08 43.50 20.26
C LEU A 58 10.89 43.26 18.74
N GLY A 59 9.81 43.56 18.02
CA GLY A 59 9.19 44.87 17.85
C GLY A 59 9.56 45.43 16.46
N GLY A 60 8.59 45.46 15.51
CA GLY A 60 8.78 46.17 14.24
C GLY A 60 7.68 45.81 13.22
N ALA A 61 6.59 46.57 13.20
CA ALA A 61 5.53 46.51 12.21
C ALA A 61 5.96 47.21 10.91
N HIS A 62 5.65 46.64 9.76
CA HIS A 62 5.32 47.40 8.54
C HIS A 62 4.38 46.57 7.64
N GLU A 63 3.37 47.31 7.18
CA GLU A 63 2.26 46.94 6.30
C GLU A 63 2.69 46.18 5.03
N PHE A 64 2.04 45.07 4.78
CA PHE A 64 1.67 44.55 3.46
C PHE A 64 0.46 43.63 3.66
N ASP A 65 -0.70 44.29 3.77
CA ASP A 65 -2.00 43.62 3.81
C ASP A 65 -2.77 44.00 2.57
N SER A 66 -3.12 43.04 1.73
CA SER A 66 -4.35 43.08 0.91
C SER A 66 -4.49 42.00 -0.19
N ILE A 67 -3.52 41.08 -0.37
CA ILE A 67 -3.62 40.04 -1.44
C ILE A 67 -3.79 38.63 -0.85
N SER A 68 -3.49 38.42 0.44
CA SER A 68 -3.55 37.10 1.10
C SER A 68 -4.96 36.72 1.59
N GLN A 69 -5.87 37.70 1.79
CA GLN A 69 -7.19 37.39 2.36
C GLN A 69 -8.18 36.74 1.39
N ARG A 70 -8.06 36.96 0.05
CA ARG A 70 -8.99 36.37 -0.91
C ARG A 70 -8.80 34.87 -1.13
N SER A 71 -7.59 34.37 -1.00
CA SER A 71 -7.32 32.93 -1.14
C SER A 71 -7.68 32.14 0.12
N HIS A 72 -7.60 32.76 1.31
CA HIS A 72 -7.98 32.12 2.56
C HIS A 72 -9.48 31.95 2.74
N ASP A 73 -10.26 32.95 2.29
CA ASP A 73 -11.73 32.91 2.42
C ASP A 73 -12.36 31.82 1.52
N GLU A 74 -11.77 31.54 0.34
CA GLU A 74 -12.24 30.47 -0.55
C GLU A 74 -11.84 29.08 -0.03
N GLU A 75 -10.68 28.92 0.61
CA GLU A 75 -10.25 27.65 1.23
C GLU A 75 -11.05 27.34 2.52
N GLU A 76 -11.38 28.35 3.34
CA GLU A 76 -12.22 28.18 4.53
C GLU A 76 -13.69 27.83 4.17
N ASP A 77 -14.22 28.34 3.07
CA ASP A 77 -15.58 28.00 2.60
C ASP A 77 -15.65 26.57 2.08
N ASP A 78 -14.64 26.09 1.37
CA ASP A 78 -14.56 24.69 0.94
C ASP A 78 -14.38 23.73 2.13
N GLU A 79 -13.57 24.09 3.12
CA GLU A 79 -13.40 23.30 4.35
C GLU A 79 -14.65 23.33 5.24
N GLN A 80 -15.37 24.46 5.33
CA GLN A 80 -16.62 24.54 6.09
C GLN A 80 -17.75 23.74 5.41
N GLN A 81 -17.79 23.71 4.06
CA GLN A 81 -18.72 22.85 3.34
C GLN A 81 -18.44 21.36 3.55
N ILE A 82 -17.16 20.97 3.59
CA ILE A 82 -16.75 19.61 3.92
C ILE A 82 -17.06 19.28 5.39
N ARG A 83 -16.94 20.24 6.32
CA ARG A 83 -17.34 20.08 7.73
C ARG A 83 -18.82 19.76 7.90
N THR A 84 -19.68 20.54 7.24
CA THR A 84 -21.13 20.35 7.29
C THR A 84 -21.54 19.03 6.65
N ARG A 85 -20.77 18.56 5.65
CA ARG A 85 -21.00 17.30 4.93
C ARG A 85 -20.57 16.07 5.74
N ALA A 86 -19.43 16.13 6.43
CA ALA A 86 -18.95 15.03 7.28
C ALA A 86 -19.79 14.86 8.56
N SER A 87 -20.52 15.92 9.00
CA SER A 87 -21.35 15.87 10.21
C SER A 87 -22.84 15.57 9.95
N ASN A 88 -23.33 15.69 8.71
CA ASN A 88 -24.75 15.47 8.38
C ASN A 88 -25.05 14.07 7.82
N GLU A 89 -24.06 13.27 7.49
CA GLU A 89 -24.27 11.93 6.95
C GLU A 89 -23.81 10.86 7.92
N HIS A 90 -24.64 10.58 8.93
CA HIS A 90 -24.65 9.32 9.66
C HIS A 90 -25.30 8.22 8.80
N GLN A 91 -24.74 7.95 7.60
CA GLN A 91 -24.73 6.63 7.01
C GLN A 91 -23.27 6.19 6.98
N VAL A 92 -22.77 5.93 8.17
CA VAL A 92 -21.60 5.11 8.39
C VAL A 92 -21.84 3.81 7.65
N ASP A 93 -20.88 3.38 6.82
CA ASP A 93 -20.86 1.97 6.42
C ASP A 93 -21.14 1.16 7.66
N ASP A 94 -21.99 0.12 7.56
CA ASP A 94 -22.07 -0.99 8.51
C ASP A 94 -20.74 -1.77 8.60
N GLU A 95 -19.60 -1.06 8.70
CA GLU A 95 -18.49 -1.50 9.52
C GLU A 95 -19.06 -1.39 10.92
N GLU A 96 -19.52 -2.53 11.47
CA GLU A 96 -19.91 -2.65 12.85
C GLU A 96 -18.91 -1.83 13.65
N GLU A 97 -19.33 -0.61 14.10
CA GLU A 97 -18.62 0.11 15.13
C GLU A 97 -18.81 -0.73 16.36
N ASP A 98 -17.93 -1.74 16.53
CA ASP A 98 -17.72 -2.34 17.82
C ASP A 98 -17.28 -1.17 18.71
N GLU A 99 -18.24 -0.64 19.50
CA GLU A 99 -17.98 0.22 20.64
C GLU A 99 -17.21 -0.60 21.68
N GLU A 100 -15.96 -0.95 21.35
CA GLU A 100 -15.01 -1.39 22.37
C GLU A 100 -14.61 -0.14 23.14
N GLU A 101 -15.01 -0.09 24.40
CA GLU A 101 -14.57 0.90 25.40
C GLU A 101 -13.08 1.18 25.22
N GLU A 102 -12.76 2.43 24.88
CA GLU A 102 -11.38 2.91 24.76
C GLU A 102 -10.67 2.75 26.11
N SER A 103 -9.94 1.66 26.27
CA SER A 103 -8.83 1.70 27.20
C SER A 103 -7.81 2.66 26.58
N ILE A 104 -7.64 3.85 27.20
CA ILE A 104 -6.57 4.81 26.91
C ILE A 104 -5.25 4.13 27.25
N SER A 105 -4.81 3.25 26.36
CA SER A 105 -3.47 2.70 26.39
C SER A 105 -2.54 3.85 25.98
N SER A 106 -1.71 4.28 26.90
CA SER A 106 -0.59 5.18 26.63
C SER A 106 0.13 4.68 25.36
N CYS A 107 0.19 5.49 24.31
CA CYS A 107 0.82 5.13 23.03
C CYS A 107 2.33 4.93 23.25
N VAL A 108 2.71 3.76 23.73
CA VAL A 108 4.10 3.33 23.75
C VAL A 108 4.41 2.80 22.34
N PHE A 109 5.19 3.54 21.57
CA PHE A 109 5.67 3.05 20.28
C PHE A 109 6.43 1.75 20.46
N PRO A 110 6.24 0.75 19.60
CA PRO A 110 7.01 -0.48 19.66
C PRO A 110 8.50 -0.17 19.41
N GLU A 111 9.38 -0.96 20.01
CA GLU A 111 10.82 -0.84 19.78
C GLU A 111 11.18 -1.07 18.30
N ARG A 112 10.36 -1.86 17.59
CA ARG A 112 10.55 -2.24 16.19
C ARG A 112 9.20 -2.46 15.49
N TRP A 113 9.10 -1.98 14.25
CA TRP A 113 7.97 -2.25 13.38
C TRP A 113 8.15 -3.58 12.65
N ASP A 114 7.11 -4.39 12.59
CA ASP A 114 7.13 -5.58 11.74
C ASP A 114 7.00 -5.18 10.27
N VAL A 115 6.12 -4.21 9.97
CA VAL A 115 5.98 -3.63 8.63
C VAL A 115 5.87 -2.11 8.72
N LEU A 116 6.65 -1.43 7.90
CA LEU A 116 6.50 0.00 7.61
C LEU A 116 6.16 0.17 6.14
N GLY A 117 5.02 0.78 5.84
CA GLY A 117 4.64 1.16 4.49
C GLY A 117 5.08 2.59 4.17
N LEU A 118 5.59 2.81 2.97
CA LEU A 118 5.88 4.13 2.40
C LEU A 118 4.98 4.31 1.19
N GLY A 119 3.97 5.18 1.30
CA GLY A 119 2.93 5.32 0.26
C GLY A 119 2.11 6.59 0.31
N GLN A 120 1.20 6.72 -0.62
CA GLN A 120 0.30 7.86 -0.70
C GLN A 120 -0.85 7.73 0.31
N ALA A 121 -1.08 8.80 1.06
CA ALA A 121 -2.22 8.92 1.96
C ALA A 121 -3.35 9.66 1.24
N MET A 122 -4.42 8.96 0.89
CA MET A 122 -5.53 9.47 0.09
C MET A 122 -6.86 9.27 0.83
N VAL A 123 -7.78 10.21 0.73
CA VAL A 123 -9.17 10.02 1.18
C VAL A 123 -10.05 9.76 -0.04
N ASP A 124 -10.74 8.65 -0.04
CA ASP A 124 -11.61 8.25 -1.14
C ASP A 124 -13.05 8.73 -0.89
N PHE A 125 -13.65 9.36 -1.91
CA PHE A 125 -15.05 9.70 -1.95
C PHE A 125 -15.73 8.84 -3.03
N SER A 126 -16.56 7.87 -2.62
CA SER A 126 -17.22 6.95 -3.54
C SER A 126 -18.71 7.25 -3.63
N GLY A 127 -19.21 7.54 -4.81
CA GLY A 127 -20.62 7.80 -5.07
C GLY A 127 -21.15 7.07 -6.30
N THR A 128 -22.47 6.79 -6.30
CA THR A 128 -23.16 6.27 -7.48
C THR A 128 -23.78 7.43 -8.24
N VAL A 129 -23.51 7.52 -9.54
CA VAL A 129 -23.97 8.60 -10.43
C VAL A 129 -24.48 8.00 -11.74
N ASP A 130 -25.30 8.77 -12.47
CA ASP A 130 -25.73 8.38 -13.82
C ASP A 130 -24.79 8.92 -14.91
N ASP A 131 -25.05 8.53 -16.16
CA ASP A 131 -24.29 8.99 -17.32
C ASP A 131 -24.48 10.50 -17.59
N GLU A 132 -25.63 11.07 -17.21
CA GLU A 132 -25.92 12.50 -17.37
C GLU A 132 -25.04 13.34 -16.42
N PHE A 133 -24.85 12.89 -15.20
CA PHE A 133 -23.96 13.53 -14.23
C PHE A 133 -22.52 13.63 -14.77
N LEU A 134 -21.97 12.52 -15.28
CA LEU A 134 -20.64 12.51 -15.88
C LEU A 134 -20.55 13.47 -17.07
N LYS A 135 -21.57 13.46 -17.95
CA LYS A 135 -21.63 14.34 -19.12
C LYS A 135 -21.66 15.81 -18.74
N ASN A 136 -22.45 16.20 -17.72
CA ASN A 136 -22.56 17.57 -17.24
C ASN A 136 -21.22 18.10 -16.68
N LEU A 137 -20.39 17.22 -16.13
CA LEU A 137 -19.04 17.54 -15.65
C LEU A 137 -17.96 17.45 -16.74
N GLY A 138 -18.32 16.99 -17.95
CA GLY A 138 -17.36 16.76 -19.03
C GLY A 138 -16.38 15.61 -18.71
N LEU A 139 -16.84 14.62 -17.95
CA LEU A 139 -16.04 13.45 -17.57
C LEU A 139 -16.31 12.28 -18.51
N GLU A 140 -15.25 11.64 -18.96
CA GLU A 140 -15.34 10.42 -19.75
C GLU A 140 -15.50 9.20 -18.82
N LYS A 141 -16.56 8.43 -19.07
CA LYS A 141 -16.91 7.26 -18.29
C LYS A 141 -15.82 6.19 -18.30
N GLY A 142 -15.56 5.61 -17.14
CA GLY A 142 -14.60 4.50 -17.00
C GLY A 142 -13.12 4.94 -17.04
N THR A 143 -12.85 6.26 -17.04
CA THR A 143 -11.47 6.76 -17.10
C THR A 143 -10.87 7.00 -15.71
N ARG A 144 -9.53 7.02 -15.67
CA ARG A 144 -8.76 7.42 -14.49
C ARG A 144 -7.87 8.60 -14.89
N ARG A 145 -7.93 9.71 -14.15
CA ARG A 145 -7.09 10.87 -14.40
C ARG A 145 -6.74 11.65 -13.13
N LEU A 146 -5.65 12.40 -13.23
CA LEU A 146 -5.31 13.42 -12.24
C LEU A 146 -6.14 14.67 -12.46
N VAL A 147 -6.56 15.31 -11.37
CA VAL A 147 -7.27 16.58 -11.36
C VAL A 147 -6.54 17.60 -10.50
N ASN A 148 -6.72 18.88 -10.81
CA ASN A 148 -6.22 19.96 -9.99
C ASN A 148 -7.21 20.30 -8.84
N HIS A 149 -6.85 21.23 -7.98
CA HIS A 149 -7.66 21.64 -6.84
C HIS A 149 -9.05 22.15 -7.25
N GLU A 150 -9.11 23.00 -8.28
CA GLU A 150 -10.37 23.59 -8.80
C GLU A 150 -11.30 22.53 -9.39
N GLU A 151 -10.77 21.62 -10.20
CA GLU A 151 -11.56 20.51 -10.76
C GLU A 151 -12.08 19.58 -9.66
N ARG A 152 -11.26 19.28 -8.65
CA ARG A 152 -11.67 18.52 -7.46
C ARG A 152 -12.85 19.22 -6.76
N GLY A 153 -12.71 20.51 -6.44
CA GLY A 153 -13.78 21.31 -5.79
C GLY A 153 -15.08 21.29 -6.58
N ARG A 154 -15.02 21.51 -7.90
CA ARG A 154 -16.17 21.46 -8.79
C ARG A 154 -16.90 20.11 -8.78
N VAL A 155 -16.16 19.00 -8.77
CA VAL A 155 -16.77 17.66 -8.74
C VAL A 155 -17.37 17.37 -7.38
N LEU A 156 -16.70 17.68 -6.28
CA LEU A 156 -17.25 17.53 -4.92
C LEU A 156 -18.50 18.38 -4.72
N GLN A 157 -18.53 19.60 -5.24
CA GLN A 157 -19.71 20.46 -5.20
C GLN A 157 -20.87 19.87 -6.01
N ALA A 158 -20.60 19.29 -7.18
CA ALA A 158 -21.65 18.64 -7.98
C ALA A 158 -22.21 17.38 -7.30
N MET A 159 -21.40 16.70 -6.47
CA MET A 159 -21.83 15.56 -5.65
C MET A 159 -22.68 15.96 -4.44
N ASP A 160 -22.85 17.26 -4.20
CA ASP A 160 -23.71 17.77 -3.13
C ASP A 160 -25.15 17.31 -3.34
N GLY A 161 -25.73 16.66 -2.33
CA GLY A 161 -27.06 16.02 -2.45
C GLY A 161 -27.06 14.61 -3.06
N CYS A 162 -25.91 14.10 -3.53
CA CYS A 162 -25.76 12.69 -3.87
C CYS A 162 -25.37 11.88 -2.64
N SER A 163 -25.77 10.61 -2.60
CA SER A 163 -25.25 9.69 -1.58
C SER A 163 -23.83 9.30 -1.93
N TYR A 164 -22.88 9.59 -1.05
CA TYR A 164 -21.49 9.17 -1.19
C TYR A 164 -20.89 8.73 0.15
N LYS A 165 -19.84 7.93 0.09
CA LYS A 165 -19.10 7.46 1.27
C LYS A 165 -17.69 8.00 1.23
N ALA A 166 -17.19 8.44 2.41
CA ALA A 166 -15.79 8.80 2.59
C ALA A 166 -15.04 7.68 3.30
N ALA A 167 -13.88 7.30 2.77
CA ALA A 167 -13.02 6.28 3.35
C ALA A 167 -11.56 6.74 3.36
N ALA A 168 -10.79 6.31 4.36
CA ALA A 168 -9.35 6.46 4.28
C ALA A 168 -8.83 5.44 3.26
N GLY A 169 -8.49 5.90 2.05
CA GLY A 169 -8.13 5.10 0.89
C GLY A 169 -6.63 4.90 0.73
N GLY A 170 -6.24 4.56 -0.49
CA GLY A 170 -4.86 4.26 -0.86
C GLY A 170 -4.54 2.76 -0.78
N SER A 171 -4.00 2.20 -1.87
CA SER A 171 -3.70 0.78 -2.02
C SER A 171 -2.84 0.24 -0.87
N LEU A 172 -1.73 0.93 -0.58
CA LEU A 172 -0.86 0.49 0.51
C LEU A 172 -1.56 0.52 1.88
N SER A 173 -2.40 1.53 2.16
CA SER A 173 -3.12 1.59 3.43
C SER A 173 -4.09 0.42 3.60
N ASN A 174 -4.75 -0.02 2.52
CA ASN A 174 -5.61 -1.20 2.54
C ASN A 174 -4.83 -2.48 2.89
N THR A 175 -3.65 -2.66 2.26
CA THR A 175 -2.73 -3.76 2.57
C THR A 175 -2.32 -3.76 4.05
N LEU A 176 -1.94 -2.59 4.58
CA LEU A 176 -1.47 -2.45 5.95
C LEU A 176 -2.60 -2.68 6.97
N VAL A 177 -3.80 -2.16 6.71
CA VAL A 177 -4.98 -2.39 7.55
C VAL A 177 -5.37 -3.86 7.58
N ALA A 178 -5.41 -4.54 6.42
CA ALA A 178 -5.69 -5.97 6.36
C ALA A 178 -4.65 -6.77 7.16
N LEU A 179 -3.37 -6.43 7.02
CA LEU A 179 -2.29 -7.08 7.77
C LEU A 179 -2.39 -6.86 9.29
N ALA A 180 -2.68 -5.62 9.73
CA ALA A 180 -2.84 -5.30 11.14
C ALA A 180 -4.03 -6.06 11.76
N ARG A 181 -5.17 -6.13 11.03
CA ARG A 181 -6.36 -6.86 11.45
C ARG A 181 -6.11 -8.37 11.54
N LEU A 182 -5.40 -8.96 10.58
CA LEU A 182 -4.99 -10.38 10.63
C LEU A 182 -4.01 -10.66 11.78
N GLY A 183 -3.08 -9.74 12.04
CA GLY A 183 -2.02 -9.92 13.02
C GLY A 183 -2.44 -9.64 14.47
N GLY A 184 -3.54 -8.91 14.69
CA GLY A 184 -3.92 -8.42 16.02
C GLY A 184 -4.77 -9.37 16.88
N ARG A 185 -5.31 -10.45 16.31
CA ARG A 185 -6.39 -11.23 16.94
C ARG A 185 -6.09 -12.71 17.20
N SER A 186 -4.85 -13.14 17.09
CA SER A 186 -4.50 -14.51 17.52
C SER A 186 -4.18 -14.54 19.01
N LEU A 187 -4.80 -15.44 19.75
CA LEU A 187 -4.49 -15.69 21.17
C LEU A 187 -3.10 -16.33 21.37
N GLN A 188 -2.54 -16.92 20.32
CA GLN A 188 -1.30 -17.69 20.39
C GLN A 188 -0.08 -16.90 19.86
N ASP A 189 -0.30 -15.97 18.94
CA ASP A 189 0.77 -15.21 18.28
C ASP A 189 0.81 -13.74 18.73
N PRO A 190 1.99 -13.13 18.84
CA PRO A 190 2.09 -11.71 19.15
C PRO A 190 1.48 -10.85 18.03
N ALA A 191 0.88 -9.73 18.42
CA ALA A 191 0.37 -8.75 17.48
C ALA A 191 1.45 -8.29 16.49
N ILE A 192 1.05 -8.02 15.25
CA ILE A 192 1.92 -7.46 14.22
C ILE A 192 1.90 -5.93 14.34
N ASN A 193 3.06 -5.34 14.57
CA ASN A 193 3.23 -3.89 14.66
C ASN A 193 3.34 -3.29 13.26
N VAL A 194 2.32 -2.55 12.83
CA VAL A 194 2.23 -1.99 11.49
C VAL A 194 2.26 -0.46 11.55
N ALA A 195 3.07 0.14 10.70
CA ALA A 195 3.12 1.59 10.54
C ALA A 195 3.05 2.00 9.07
N MET A 196 2.65 3.25 8.85
CA MET A 196 2.64 3.90 7.54
C MET A 196 3.30 5.26 7.62
N ALA A 197 4.14 5.56 6.65
CA ALA A 197 4.66 6.89 6.35
C ALA A 197 4.14 7.35 5.00
N GLY A 198 3.74 8.60 4.94
CA GLY A 198 3.18 9.25 3.76
C GLY A 198 3.00 10.72 4.07
N SER A 199 2.15 11.45 3.37
CA SER A 199 1.89 12.85 3.66
C SER A 199 0.40 13.13 3.70
N VAL A 200 -0.04 13.78 4.78
CA VAL A 200 -1.37 14.34 4.95
C VAL A 200 -1.25 15.82 5.38
N ALA A 201 -2.26 16.61 5.10
CA ALA A 201 -2.34 17.96 5.61
C ALA A 201 -2.85 18.00 7.08
N SER A 202 -2.73 19.15 7.72
CA SER A 202 -3.38 19.43 9.01
C SER A 202 -4.85 19.86 8.84
N ASP A 203 -5.48 19.44 7.77
CA ASP A 203 -6.91 19.62 7.47
C ASP A 203 -7.77 18.49 8.07
N LEU A 204 -9.09 18.60 7.91
CA LEU A 204 -10.04 17.61 8.43
C LEU A 204 -9.86 16.23 7.81
N LEU A 205 -9.55 16.17 6.51
CA LEU A 205 -9.36 14.91 5.80
C LEU A 205 -8.09 14.20 6.28
N GLY A 206 -7.02 14.95 6.56
CA GLY A 206 -5.81 14.41 7.18
C GLY A 206 -6.06 13.89 8.60
N GLY A 207 -6.89 14.59 9.39
CA GLY A 207 -7.34 14.13 10.70
C GLY A 207 -8.15 12.85 10.61
N PHE A 208 -9.14 12.82 9.72
CA PHE A 208 -9.97 11.64 9.43
C PHE A 208 -9.11 10.44 8.99
N TYR A 209 -8.19 10.63 8.04
CA TYR A 209 -7.32 9.58 7.55
C TYR A 209 -6.50 8.93 8.67
N ARG A 210 -5.85 9.75 9.49
CA ARG A 210 -5.01 9.30 10.61
C ARG A 210 -5.82 8.54 11.65
N GLU A 211 -7.02 9.02 11.98
CA GLU A 211 -7.90 8.37 12.94
C GLU A 211 -8.41 7.01 12.44
N LYS A 212 -8.81 6.92 11.18
CA LYS A 212 -9.22 5.63 10.58
C LYS A 212 -8.08 4.60 10.56
N LEU A 213 -6.83 5.02 10.35
CA LEU A 213 -5.66 4.12 10.45
C LEU A 213 -5.40 3.71 11.90
N ARG A 214 -5.47 4.66 12.85
CA ARG A 214 -5.28 4.40 14.28
C ARG A 214 -6.28 3.36 14.79
N ARG A 215 -7.57 3.48 14.45
CA ARG A 215 -8.61 2.49 14.79
C ARG A 215 -8.35 1.11 14.19
N ALA A 216 -7.64 1.06 13.07
CA ALA A 216 -7.22 -0.20 12.45
C ALA A 216 -5.87 -0.73 12.97
N ASN A 217 -5.33 -0.17 14.06
CA ASN A 217 -4.01 -0.51 14.62
C ASN A 217 -2.84 -0.30 13.63
N VAL A 218 -2.98 0.66 12.71
CA VAL A 218 -1.90 1.12 11.84
C VAL A 218 -1.44 2.49 12.30
N GLN A 219 -0.18 2.60 12.74
CA GLN A 219 0.37 3.86 13.21
C GLN A 219 0.83 4.73 12.03
N PHE A 220 0.25 5.92 11.88
CA PHE A 220 0.70 6.90 10.89
C PHE A 220 1.81 7.77 11.49
N LEU A 221 3.02 7.73 10.89
CA LEU A 221 4.23 8.29 11.51
C LEU A 221 4.54 9.74 11.09
N SER A 222 4.08 10.16 9.91
CA SER A 222 4.42 11.48 9.38
C SER A 222 3.67 12.61 10.09
N VAL A 223 4.36 13.73 10.29
CA VAL A 223 3.76 14.95 10.85
C VAL A 223 2.89 15.61 9.78
N PRO A 224 1.64 16.02 10.10
CA PRO A 224 0.77 16.72 9.15
C PRO A 224 1.39 18.04 8.64
N ILE A 225 1.23 18.29 7.35
CA ILE A 225 1.73 19.49 6.69
C ILE A 225 0.72 20.62 6.92
N LYS A 226 1.18 21.77 7.42
CA LYS A 226 0.34 22.97 7.61
C LYS A 226 0.09 23.64 6.26
N ASP A 227 -1.02 24.36 6.17
CA ASP A 227 -1.38 25.20 5.03
C ASP A 227 -1.34 24.43 3.70
N ALA A 228 -1.86 23.21 3.73
CA ALA A 228 -1.89 22.29 2.59
C ALA A 228 -3.19 21.46 2.60
N THR A 229 -3.50 20.78 1.50
CA THR A 229 -4.72 19.98 1.34
C THR A 229 -4.36 18.50 1.21
N THR A 230 -5.05 17.64 1.97
CA THR A 230 -4.88 16.19 1.89
C THR A 230 -5.31 15.65 0.54
N GLY A 231 -4.57 14.65 0.02
CA GLY A 231 -4.87 13.98 -1.24
C GLY A 231 -6.23 13.27 -1.21
N THR A 232 -6.95 13.29 -2.33
CA THR A 232 -8.27 12.66 -2.44
C THR A 232 -8.44 11.90 -3.74
N VAL A 233 -9.23 10.83 -3.72
CA VAL A 233 -9.71 10.14 -4.92
C VAL A 233 -11.23 10.19 -4.92
N ILE A 234 -11.83 10.69 -6.01
CA ILE A 234 -13.26 10.66 -6.23
C ILE A 234 -13.56 9.49 -7.16
N VAL A 235 -14.39 8.55 -6.71
CA VAL A 235 -14.81 7.37 -7.45
C VAL A 235 -16.28 7.48 -7.78
N LEU A 236 -16.59 7.72 -9.04
CA LEU A 236 -17.96 7.84 -9.57
C LEU A 236 -18.31 6.53 -10.28
N THR A 237 -19.26 5.79 -9.71
CA THR A 237 -19.69 4.50 -10.24
C THR A 237 -21.03 4.65 -10.92
N THR A 238 -21.14 4.22 -12.17
CA THR A 238 -22.42 4.21 -12.92
C THR A 238 -23.16 2.87 -12.75
N PRO A 239 -24.48 2.79 -13.03
CA PRO A 239 -25.29 1.58 -12.83
C PRO A 239 -24.80 0.34 -13.56
N ASP A 240 -24.03 0.50 -14.64
CA ASP A 240 -23.36 -0.58 -15.38
C ASP A 240 -21.97 -0.95 -14.79
N ALA A 241 -21.71 -0.52 -13.54
CA ALA A 241 -20.50 -0.79 -12.79
C ALA A 241 -19.22 -0.22 -13.40
N GLN A 242 -19.30 0.78 -14.32
CA GLN A 242 -18.13 1.51 -14.78
C GLN A 242 -17.70 2.53 -13.72
N ARG A 243 -16.39 2.66 -13.48
CA ARG A 243 -15.82 3.55 -12.48
C ARG A 243 -14.97 4.62 -13.13
N THR A 244 -15.38 5.88 -12.94
CA THR A 244 -14.58 7.06 -13.28
C THR A 244 -13.85 7.52 -12.03
N MET A 245 -12.51 7.58 -12.08
CA MET A 245 -11.67 7.89 -10.93
C MET A 245 -10.89 9.18 -11.17
N LEU A 246 -11.04 10.12 -10.26
CA LEU A 246 -10.38 11.43 -10.30
C LEU A 246 -9.48 11.57 -9.08
N ALA A 247 -8.16 11.61 -9.28
CA ALA A 247 -7.21 11.70 -8.20
C ALA A 247 -6.64 13.12 -8.11
N TYR A 248 -6.81 13.74 -6.95
CA TYR A 248 -6.12 14.96 -6.54
C TYR A 248 -5.01 14.59 -5.56
N GLN A 249 -3.77 14.83 -5.92
CA GLN A 249 -2.64 14.37 -5.12
C GLN A 249 -2.44 15.17 -3.83
N GLY A 250 -2.72 16.48 -3.83
CA GLY A 250 -2.53 17.32 -2.64
C GLY A 250 -1.15 17.11 -1.98
N THR A 251 -1.13 16.96 -0.67
CA THR A 251 0.09 16.65 0.08
C THR A 251 0.70 15.29 -0.26
N SER A 252 -0.09 14.34 -0.77
CA SER A 252 0.41 13.02 -1.16
C SER A 252 1.42 13.07 -2.32
N SER A 253 1.56 14.24 -2.97
CA SER A 253 2.58 14.50 -4.00
C SER A 253 4.01 14.60 -3.44
N THR A 254 4.20 14.62 -2.13
CA THR A 254 5.51 14.76 -1.49
C THR A 254 5.69 13.78 -0.35
N VAL A 255 6.81 13.08 -0.32
CA VAL A 255 7.24 12.27 0.82
C VAL A 255 8.70 12.58 1.11
N ASN A 256 8.97 13.15 2.28
CA ASN A 256 10.31 13.56 2.67
C ASN A 256 11.01 12.48 3.51
N PHE A 257 12.28 12.22 3.21
CA PHE A 257 13.13 11.37 4.04
C PHE A 257 13.80 12.22 5.13
N ASP A 258 13.07 12.44 6.21
CA ASP A 258 13.53 13.14 7.38
C ASP A 258 14.12 12.19 8.46
N THR A 259 14.57 12.74 9.57
CA THR A 259 15.15 11.96 10.68
C THR A 259 14.13 11.02 11.33
N SER A 260 12.85 11.38 11.34
CA SER A 260 11.77 10.55 11.88
C SER A 260 11.55 9.31 11.01
N LEU A 261 11.42 9.51 9.70
CA LEU A 261 11.28 8.41 8.73
C LEU A 261 12.53 7.52 8.74
N ALA A 262 13.74 8.11 8.73
CA ALA A 262 14.99 7.35 8.81
C ALA A 262 15.04 6.47 10.08
N SER A 263 14.67 7.03 11.24
CA SER A 263 14.59 6.27 12.50
C SER A 263 13.55 5.15 12.46
N ALA A 264 12.39 5.36 11.82
CA ALA A 264 11.38 4.33 11.68
C ALA A 264 11.84 3.21 10.73
N VAL A 265 12.43 3.56 9.59
CA VAL A 265 12.97 2.61 8.60
C VAL A 265 14.07 1.75 9.21
N SER A 266 14.99 2.33 9.99
CA SER A 266 16.08 1.59 10.64
C SER A 266 15.59 0.57 11.68
N LYS A 267 14.36 0.72 12.15
CA LYS A 267 13.71 -0.15 13.14
C LYS A 267 12.57 -0.98 12.54
N THR A 268 12.57 -1.26 11.25
CA THR A 268 11.56 -2.11 10.62
C THR A 268 12.11 -3.48 10.21
N ASN A 269 11.23 -4.47 10.10
CA ASN A 269 11.56 -5.79 9.57
C ASN A 269 11.29 -5.86 8.05
N ILE A 270 10.21 -5.24 7.59
CA ILE A 270 9.84 -5.16 6.18
C ILE A 270 9.47 -3.71 5.85
N LEU A 271 10.14 -3.10 4.88
CA LEU A 271 9.73 -1.85 4.25
C LEU A 271 8.89 -2.18 3.01
N VAL A 272 7.67 -1.67 2.92
CA VAL A 272 6.82 -1.79 1.71
C VAL A 272 6.77 -0.44 1.01
N VAL A 273 7.20 -0.38 -0.24
CA VAL A 273 7.17 0.83 -1.08
C VAL A 273 6.03 0.71 -2.08
N GLU A 274 5.15 1.70 -2.09
CA GLU A 274 4.04 1.78 -3.03
C GLU A 274 4.48 2.30 -4.39
N GLY A 275 4.08 1.61 -5.48
CA GLY A 275 4.43 1.98 -6.84
C GLY A 275 3.92 3.34 -7.29
N TYR A 276 2.77 3.80 -6.78
CA TYR A 276 2.28 5.14 -7.10
C TYR A 276 3.22 6.28 -6.68
N LEU A 277 4.16 6.05 -5.76
CA LEU A 277 5.16 7.05 -5.40
C LEU A 277 6.14 7.36 -6.54
N PHE A 278 6.30 6.48 -7.51
CA PHE A 278 7.16 6.71 -8.67
C PHE A 278 6.62 7.80 -9.62
N GLU A 279 5.32 8.12 -9.55
CA GLU A 279 4.74 9.26 -10.28
C GLU A 279 5.29 10.63 -9.82
N LEU A 280 5.94 10.67 -8.67
CA LEU A 280 6.35 11.89 -8.00
C LEU A 280 7.86 12.10 -8.19
N PRO A 281 8.32 13.07 -8.99
CA PRO A 281 9.74 13.19 -9.38
C PRO A 281 10.71 13.29 -8.21
N ASP A 282 10.30 13.96 -7.13
CA ASP A 282 11.15 14.16 -5.95
C ASP A 282 11.18 12.96 -5.00
N THR A 283 10.24 12.03 -5.15
CA THR A 283 10.09 10.89 -4.24
C THR A 283 11.08 9.77 -4.51
N ILE A 284 11.62 9.67 -5.73
CA ILE A 284 12.61 8.64 -6.09
C ILE A 284 13.82 8.68 -5.15
N LYS A 285 14.31 9.87 -4.82
CA LYS A 285 15.43 10.03 -3.87
C LYS A 285 15.06 9.56 -2.46
N THR A 286 13.81 9.81 -2.06
CA THR A 286 13.26 9.33 -0.77
C THR A 286 13.15 7.82 -0.76
N ILE A 287 12.60 7.22 -1.82
CA ILE A 287 12.49 5.77 -1.99
C ILE A 287 13.88 5.12 -1.92
N THR A 288 14.84 5.62 -2.70
CA THR A 288 16.22 5.10 -2.72
C THR A 288 16.86 5.14 -1.32
N LYS A 289 16.76 6.28 -0.61
CA LYS A 289 17.31 6.43 0.74
C LYS A 289 16.64 5.48 1.73
N ALA A 290 15.30 5.36 1.67
CA ALA A 290 14.54 4.45 2.54
C ALA A 290 14.93 2.99 2.28
N CYS A 291 15.06 2.57 1.03
CA CYS A 291 15.49 1.22 0.68
C CYS A 291 16.95 0.93 1.12
N MET A 292 17.86 1.89 0.96
CA MET A 292 19.24 1.76 1.43
C MET A 292 19.29 1.62 2.96
N GLU A 293 18.57 2.47 3.69
CA GLU A 293 18.51 2.43 5.15
C GLU A 293 17.89 1.11 5.65
N ALA A 294 16.77 0.68 5.06
CA ALA A 294 16.14 -0.60 5.39
C ALA A 294 17.12 -1.78 5.21
N ARG A 295 17.77 -1.86 4.05
CA ARG A 295 18.73 -2.93 3.73
C ARG A 295 19.95 -2.90 4.65
N SER A 296 20.48 -1.73 4.98
CA SER A 296 21.64 -1.60 5.89
C SER A 296 21.35 -2.10 7.30
N ASN A 297 20.08 -2.03 7.72
CA ASN A 297 19.60 -2.53 9.01
C ASN A 297 19.02 -3.96 8.95
N GLY A 298 19.17 -4.66 7.81
CA GLY A 298 18.76 -6.05 7.64
C GLY A 298 17.26 -6.24 7.41
N ALA A 299 16.52 -5.18 7.08
CA ALA A 299 15.11 -5.27 6.69
C ALA A 299 14.95 -5.79 5.27
N LEU A 300 13.84 -6.47 5.01
CA LEU A 300 13.39 -6.81 3.66
C LEU A 300 12.74 -5.58 3.01
N VAL A 301 12.86 -5.48 1.70
CA VAL A 301 12.19 -4.44 0.89
C VAL A 301 11.17 -5.11 -0.02
N ALA A 302 9.92 -4.71 0.11
CA ALA A 302 8.82 -5.10 -0.76
C ALA A 302 8.38 -3.90 -1.63
N VAL A 303 8.02 -4.15 -2.88
CA VAL A 303 7.55 -3.13 -3.82
C VAL A 303 6.20 -3.57 -4.39
N THR A 304 5.19 -2.70 -4.38
CA THR A 304 3.96 -2.92 -5.15
C THR A 304 4.10 -2.27 -6.52
N ALA A 305 3.63 -2.94 -7.57
CA ALA A 305 3.68 -2.41 -8.93
C ALA A 305 2.63 -1.30 -9.17
N SER A 306 1.48 -1.41 -8.52
CA SER A 306 0.39 -0.44 -8.39
C SER A 306 -0.38 -0.09 -9.67
N ASP A 307 0.27 0.25 -10.79
CA ASP A 307 -0.41 0.69 -12.02
C ASP A 307 0.48 0.52 -13.27
N VAL A 308 -0.09 -0.04 -14.35
CA VAL A 308 0.61 -0.26 -15.63
C VAL A 308 1.15 1.03 -16.21
N SER A 309 0.32 2.09 -16.24
CA SER A 309 0.72 3.36 -16.85
C SER A 309 1.83 4.06 -16.05
N CYS A 310 1.84 3.88 -14.72
CA CYS A 310 2.92 4.36 -13.86
C CYS A 310 4.24 3.62 -14.18
N ILE A 311 4.19 2.31 -14.31
CA ILE A 311 5.35 1.49 -14.68
C ILE A 311 5.91 1.91 -16.03
N GLU A 312 5.06 2.07 -17.04
CA GLU A 312 5.48 2.47 -18.39
C GLU A 312 6.16 3.84 -18.42
N ARG A 313 5.63 4.83 -17.65
CA ARG A 313 6.23 6.17 -17.57
C ARG A 313 7.54 6.21 -16.79
N HIS A 314 7.69 5.34 -15.80
CA HIS A 314 8.80 5.37 -14.84
C HIS A 314 9.60 4.07 -14.82
N PHE A 315 9.63 3.34 -15.93
CA PHE A 315 10.21 2.01 -16.06
C PHE A 315 11.64 1.89 -15.49
N ASP A 316 12.52 2.84 -15.85
CA ASP A 316 13.91 2.82 -15.38
C ASP A 316 14.02 2.99 -13.86
N HIS A 317 13.19 3.86 -13.28
CA HIS A 317 13.14 4.06 -11.82
C HIS A 317 12.62 2.82 -11.09
N PHE A 318 11.58 2.16 -11.62
CA PHE A 318 11.13 0.88 -11.06
C PHE A 318 12.25 -0.13 -11.05
N TRP A 319 12.97 -0.29 -12.16
CA TRP A 319 14.06 -1.24 -12.24
C TRP A 319 15.29 -0.85 -11.42
N GLU A 320 15.56 0.44 -11.23
CA GLU A 320 16.59 0.91 -10.29
C GLU A 320 16.29 0.43 -8.87
N ILE A 321 15.06 0.55 -8.40
CA ILE A 321 14.67 0.12 -7.05
C ILE A 321 14.54 -1.41 -6.98
N ILE A 322 13.85 -2.03 -7.93
CA ILE A 322 13.63 -3.47 -7.96
C ILE A 322 14.95 -4.23 -8.03
N GLY A 323 15.81 -3.87 -8.96
CA GLY A 323 17.06 -4.59 -9.22
C GLY A 323 18.11 -4.44 -8.10
N ASN A 324 18.11 -3.32 -7.38
CA ASN A 324 19.10 -3.06 -6.34
C ASN A 324 18.62 -3.40 -4.92
N TYR A 325 17.31 -3.31 -4.64
CA TYR A 325 16.82 -3.33 -3.28
C TYR A 325 15.70 -4.33 -3.00
N ALA A 326 14.82 -4.64 -3.96
CA ALA A 326 13.61 -5.42 -3.70
C ALA A 326 13.92 -6.89 -3.36
N ASP A 327 13.31 -7.36 -2.28
CA ASP A 327 13.27 -8.77 -1.89
C ASP A 327 11.90 -9.39 -2.26
N LEU A 328 10.84 -8.57 -2.33
CA LEU A 328 9.49 -8.98 -2.70
C LEU A 328 8.90 -8.01 -3.74
N ILE A 329 8.14 -8.57 -4.70
CA ILE A 329 7.30 -7.79 -5.62
C ILE A 329 5.87 -8.29 -5.56
N PHE A 330 4.92 -7.34 -5.52
CA PHE A 330 3.50 -7.57 -5.68
C PHE A 330 3.02 -6.90 -6.96
N ALA A 331 2.42 -7.69 -7.86
CA ALA A 331 1.89 -7.21 -9.12
C ALA A 331 0.65 -8.03 -9.55
N ASN A 332 -0.22 -7.45 -10.34
CA ASN A 332 -1.11 -8.23 -11.19
C ASN A 332 -0.40 -8.62 -12.49
N VAL A 333 -1.05 -9.45 -13.31
CA VAL A 333 -0.43 -9.97 -14.54
C VAL A 333 -0.08 -8.88 -15.54
N ASP A 334 -0.88 -7.81 -15.66
CA ASP A 334 -0.65 -6.74 -16.61
C ASP A 334 0.48 -5.83 -16.13
N GLU A 335 0.54 -5.53 -14.84
CA GLU A 335 1.67 -4.84 -14.20
C GLU A 335 2.98 -5.64 -14.34
N ALA A 336 2.92 -6.96 -14.13
CA ALA A 336 4.07 -7.83 -14.29
C ALA A 336 4.55 -7.88 -15.75
N ARG A 337 3.65 -7.86 -16.73
CA ARG A 337 4.00 -7.73 -18.16
C ARG A 337 4.68 -6.39 -18.45
N ALA A 338 4.15 -5.29 -17.92
CA ALA A 338 4.74 -3.97 -18.06
C ALA A 338 6.16 -3.92 -17.46
N LEU A 339 6.36 -4.47 -16.25
CA LEU A 339 7.69 -4.59 -15.63
C LEU A 339 8.66 -5.42 -16.48
N CYS A 340 8.19 -6.41 -17.19
CA CYS A 340 9.01 -7.25 -18.07
C CYS A 340 9.20 -6.66 -19.49
N ASN A 341 8.46 -5.62 -19.83
CA ASN A 341 8.32 -5.13 -21.21
C ASN A 341 7.88 -6.26 -22.16
N PHE A 342 6.89 -7.06 -21.73
CA PHE A 342 6.37 -8.22 -22.46
C PHE A 342 5.01 -7.91 -23.08
N ASP A 343 4.69 -8.64 -24.17
CA ASP A 343 3.38 -8.54 -24.81
C ASP A 343 2.24 -9.04 -23.92
N ALA A 344 1.02 -8.53 -24.16
CA ALA A 344 -0.21 -8.96 -23.49
C ALA A 344 -0.52 -10.48 -23.66
N LYS A 345 0.14 -11.15 -24.61
CA LYS A 345 0.00 -12.59 -24.85
C LYS A 345 0.85 -13.45 -23.91
N GLU A 346 1.85 -12.86 -23.24
CA GLU A 346 2.68 -13.61 -22.32
C GLU A 346 1.87 -14.11 -21.13
N THR A 347 2.16 -15.36 -20.75
CA THR A 347 1.40 -16.01 -19.69
C THR A 347 1.84 -15.52 -18.30
N THR A 348 0.94 -15.59 -17.33
CA THR A 348 1.23 -15.24 -15.94
C THR A 348 2.41 -16.02 -15.38
N VAL A 349 2.54 -17.30 -15.73
CA VAL A 349 3.68 -18.14 -15.30
C VAL A 349 5.00 -17.68 -15.93
N SER A 350 4.99 -17.24 -17.19
CA SER A 350 6.18 -16.77 -17.90
C SER A 350 6.73 -15.49 -17.24
N VAL A 351 5.88 -14.48 -17.03
CA VAL A 351 6.29 -13.21 -16.39
C VAL A 351 6.74 -13.42 -14.94
N THR A 352 6.07 -14.33 -14.20
CA THR A 352 6.45 -14.65 -12.82
C THR A 352 7.83 -15.30 -12.77
N ARG A 353 8.10 -16.27 -13.64
CA ARG A 353 9.43 -16.91 -13.73
C ARG A 353 10.51 -15.92 -14.11
N TYR A 354 10.24 -15.03 -15.07
CA TYR A 354 11.20 -14.02 -15.50
C TYR A 354 11.57 -13.09 -14.34
N LEU A 355 10.59 -12.46 -13.69
CA LEU A 355 10.82 -11.54 -12.56
C LEU A 355 11.54 -12.24 -11.40
N SER A 356 11.23 -13.51 -11.13
CA SER A 356 11.86 -14.27 -10.04
C SER A 356 13.32 -14.66 -10.27
N GLN A 357 13.89 -14.34 -11.42
CA GLN A 357 15.33 -14.40 -11.64
C GLN A 357 16.06 -13.20 -11.03
N PHE A 358 15.38 -12.07 -10.87
CA PHE A 358 15.93 -10.82 -10.35
C PHE A 358 15.54 -10.56 -8.90
N VAL A 359 14.34 -10.96 -8.50
CA VAL A 359 13.78 -10.71 -7.18
C VAL A 359 13.54 -12.02 -6.43
N PRO A 360 13.97 -12.11 -5.19
CA PRO A 360 13.87 -13.33 -4.40
C PRO A 360 12.47 -13.93 -4.27
N LEU A 361 11.43 -13.09 -4.11
CA LEU A 361 10.04 -13.54 -4.08
C LEU A 361 9.16 -12.62 -4.93
N VAL A 362 8.46 -13.19 -5.89
CA VAL A 362 7.55 -12.50 -6.79
C VAL A 362 6.14 -13.05 -6.62
N SER A 363 5.18 -12.17 -6.43
CA SER A 363 3.76 -12.52 -6.34
C SER A 363 2.99 -11.87 -7.48
N VAL A 364 2.41 -12.68 -8.38
CA VAL A 364 1.63 -12.20 -9.53
C VAL A 364 0.21 -12.75 -9.47
N THR A 365 -0.77 -11.86 -9.33
CA THR A 365 -2.20 -12.20 -9.32
C THR A 365 -2.80 -12.12 -10.71
N ASP A 366 -3.80 -12.98 -11.00
CA ASP A 366 -4.48 -13.08 -12.30
C ASP A 366 -6.01 -13.24 -12.13
N GLY A 367 -6.58 -12.52 -11.18
CA GLY A 367 -8.00 -12.52 -10.88
C GLY A 367 -8.56 -13.93 -10.65
N ILE A 368 -9.64 -14.27 -11.36
CA ILE A 368 -10.30 -15.59 -11.25
C ILE A 368 -9.43 -16.75 -11.74
N ARG A 369 -8.32 -16.49 -12.44
CA ARG A 369 -7.37 -17.52 -12.87
C ARG A 369 -6.36 -17.88 -11.79
N GLY A 370 -6.46 -17.27 -10.61
CA GLY A 370 -5.57 -17.52 -9.47
C GLY A 370 -4.34 -16.63 -9.47
N SER A 371 -3.22 -17.17 -9.03
CA SER A 371 -1.98 -16.42 -8.90
C SER A 371 -0.76 -17.33 -9.01
N TYR A 372 0.42 -16.71 -9.12
CA TYR A 372 1.69 -17.44 -9.12
C TYR A 372 2.65 -16.79 -8.12
N ILE A 373 3.37 -17.62 -7.39
CA ILE A 373 4.49 -17.18 -6.54
C ILE A 373 5.77 -17.68 -7.17
N GLY A 374 6.67 -16.74 -7.51
CA GLY A 374 7.94 -16.99 -8.18
C GLY A 374 9.14 -16.92 -7.23
N VAL A 375 10.04 -17.88 -7.33
CA VAL A 375 11.31 -17.93 -6.59
C VAL A 375 12.37 -18.57 -7.49
N LYS A 376 13.50 -17.91 -7.69
CA LYS A 376 14.67 -18.44 -8.43
C LYS A 376 14.37 -18.97 -9.84
N GLY A 377 13.53 -18.28 -10.60
CA GLY A 377 13.13 -18.69 -11.95
C GLY A 377 12.03 -19.74 -12.02
N GLU A 378 11.56 -20.26 -10.89
CA GLU A 378 10.43 -21.17 -10.80
C GLU A 378 9.17 -20.44 -10.33
N ALA A 379 7.99 -20.99 -10.69
CA ALA A 379 6.71 -20.41 -10.32
C ALA A 379 5.74 -21.49 -9.82
N VAL A 380 5.17 -21.26 -8.65
CA VAL A 380 4.17 -22.13 -8.01
C VAL A 380 2.78 -21.55 -8.28
N TYR A 381 1.91 -22.33 -8.89
CA TYR A 381 0.51 -21.95 -9.08
C TYR A 381 -0.29 -22.04 -7.79
N ILE A 382 -1.08 -21.00 -7.52
CA ILE A 382 -2.03 -20.92 -6.42
C ILE A 382 -3.44 -20.78 -7.00
N PRO A 383 -4.32 -21.73 -6.76
CA PRO A 383 -5.70 -21.63 -7.24
C PRO A 383 -6.43 -20.48 -6.55
N PRO A 384 -7.44 -19.86 -7.22
CA PRO A 384 -8.28 -18.87 -6.59
C PRO A 384 -9.09 -19.49 -5.44
N SER A 385 -9.33 -18.74 -4.38
CA SER A 385 -10.25 -19.18 -3.33
C SER A 385 -11.68 -18.87 -3.77
N PRO A 386 -12.63 -19.82 -3.63
CA PRO A 386 -14.01 -19.63 -4.08
C PRO A 386 -14.70 -18.50 -3.29
N CYS A 387 -15.37 -17.58 -3.99
CA CYS A 387 -16.26 -16.58 -3.42
C CYS A 387 -17.31 -16.13 -4.44
N VAL A 388 -18.36 -15.48 -3.96
CA VAL A 388 -19.28 -14.74 -4.81
C VAL A 388 -18.80 -13.30 -4.87
N PRO A 389 -18.34 -12.79 -6.01
CA PRO A 389 -17.76 -11.47 -6.09
C PRO A 389 -18.84 -10.38 -5.94
N VAL A 390 -18.57 -9.43 -5.04
CA VAL A 390 -19.37 -8.21 -4.81
C VAL A 390 -18.59 -6.98 -5.30
N ASP A 391 -17.34 -6.83 -4.86
CA ASP A 391 -16.46 -5.76 -5.25
C ASP A 391 -15.01 -6.26 -5.38
N THR A 392 -14.39 -6.03 -6.54
CA THR A 392 -13.01 -6.49 -6.80
C THR A 392 -11.94 -5.48 -6.37
N CYS A 393 -12.35 -4.28 -5.91
CA CYS A 393 -11.40 -3.29 -5.39
C CYS A 393 -10.71 -3.80 -4.12
N GLY A 394 -9.40 -3.54 -4.01
CA GLY A 394 -8.62 -3.99 -2.86
C GLY A 394 -8.24 -5.47 -2.86
N ALA A 395 -8.65 -6.27 -3.86
CA ALA A 395 -8.29 -7.70 -3.95
C ALA A 395 -6.76 -7.92 -3.96
N GLY A 396 -6.03 -7.11 -4.72
CA GLY A 396 -4.56 -7.14 -4.77
C GLY A 396 -3.92 -6.75 -3.45
N ASP A 397 -4.47 -5.73 -2.79
CA ASP A 397 -4.02 -5.24 -1.48
C ASP A 397 -4.20 -6.32 -0.41
N ALA A 398 -5.37 -6.95 -0.41
CA ALA A 398 -5.70 -8.06 0.48
C ALA A 398 -4.80 -9.29 0.22
N TYR A 399 -4.52 -9.60 -1.06
CA TYR A 399 -3.60 -10.66 -1.42
C TYR A 399 -2.18 -10.39 -0.90
N ALA A 400 -1.67 -9.17 -1.10
CA ALA A 400 -0.35 -8.76 -0.61
C ALA A 400 -0.26 -8.85 0.92
N SER A 401 -1.32 -8.45 1.65
CA SER A 401 -1.37 -8.58 3.10
C SER A 401 -1.26 -10.03 3.57
N GLY A 402 -1.90 -10.98 2.87
CA GLY A 402 -1.81 -12.41 3.16
C GLY A 402 -0.41 -12.98 2.91
N ILE A 403 0.28 -12.56 1.86
CA ILE A 403 1.70 -12.92 1.63
C ILE A 403 2.58 -12.39 2.75
N LEU A 404 2.45 -11.09 3.10
CA LEU A 404 3.21 -10.46 4.18
C LEU A 404 2.96 -11.16 5.53
N TYR A 405 1.70 -11.52 5.81
CA TYR A 405 1.34 -12.28 7.01
C TYR A 405 2.08 -13.62 7.07
N GLY A 406 2.05 -14.41 6.00
CA GLY A 406 2.75 -15.68 5.92
C GLY A 406 4.27 -15.55 6.11
N VAL A 407 4.88 -14.53 5.49
CA VAL A 407 6.33 -14.23 5.63
C VAL A 407 6.66 -13.85 7.08
N LEU A 408 5.87 -12.99 7.72
CA LEU A 408 6.08 -12.56 9.11
C LEU A 408 5.89 -13.70 10.12
N ARG A 409 4.99 -14.65 9.82
CA ARG A 409 4.80 -15.86 10.63
C ARG A 409 5.85 -16.95 10.35
N GLY A 410 6.85 -16.66 9.49
CA GLY A 410 7.97 -17.55 9.21
C GLY A 410 7.59 -18.79 8.41
N MET A 411 6.50 -18.75 7.65
CA MET A 411 6.10 -19.84 6.79
C MET A 411 7.11 -20.02 5.66
N SER A 412 7.46 -21.28 5.34
CA SER A 412 8.42 -21.60 4.30
C SER A 412 7.77 -22.23 3.05
N ASP A 413 6.57 -22.76 3.17
CA ASP A 413 5.86 -23.36 2.04
C ASP A 413 5.10 -22.28 1.25
N LEU A 414 5.54 -22.05 0.01
CA LEU A 414 4.97 -21.04 -0.89
C LEU A 414 3.50 -21.31 -1.22
N ARG A 415 3.11 -22.57 -1.29
CA ARG A 415 1.71 -22.94 -1.58
C ARG A 415 0.80 -22.59 -0.40
N SER A 416 1.24 -22.84 0.81
CA SER A 416 0.51 -22.46 2.02
C SER A 416 0.38 -20.95 2.15
N ILE A 417 1.48 -20.20 1.96
CA ILE A 417 1.47 -18.72 1.95
C ILE A 417 0.47 -18.19 0.91
N GLY A 418 0.55 -18.70 -0.33
CA GLY A 418 -0.35 -18.28 -1.40
C GLY A 418 -1.81 -18.65 -1.15
N THR A 419 -2.08 -19.77 -0.50
CA THR A 419 -3.45 -20.18 -0.14
C THR A 419 -4.04 -19.23 0.91
N ILE A 420 -3.26 -18.81 1.90
CA ILE A 420 -3.65 -17.78 2.86
C ILE A 420 -3.98 -16.49 2.12
N ALA A 421 -3.08 -16.01 1.26
CA ALA A 421 -3.28 -14.80 0.48
C ALA A 421 -4.54 -14.85 -0.39
N ALA A 422 -4.79 -15.98 -1.06
CA ALA A 422 -6.01 -16.18 -1.86
C ALA A 422 -7.29 -16.14 -1.01
N LYS A 423 -7.27 -16.69 0.21
CA LYS A 423 -8.42 -16.61 1.14
C LYS A 423 -8.68 -15.20 1.60
N VAL A 424 -7.64 -14.43 1.97
CA VAL A 424 -7.80 -13.02 2.37
C VAL A 424 -8.38 -12.20 1.22
N ALA A 425 -7.84 -12.36 0.00
CA ALA A 425 -8.34 -11.68 -1.19
C ALA A 425 -9.80 -12.02 -1.50
N SER A 426 -10.17 -13.31 -1.46
CA SER A 426 -11.55 -13.73 -1.75
C SER A 426 -12.54 -13.21 -0.71
N THR A 427 -12.13 -13.09 0.54
CA THR A 427 -12.96 -12.50 1.61
C THR A 427 -13.26 -11.03 1.33
N VAL A 428 -12.24 -10.25 0.91
CA VAL A 428 -12.43 -8.84 0.55
C VAL A 428 -13.28 -8.71 -0.73
N VAL A 429 -13.07 -9.56 -1.72
CA VAL A 429 -13.88 -9.57 -2.96
C VAL A 429 -15.35 -9.89 -2.70
N ALA A 430 -15.67 -10.65 -1.67
CA ALA A 430 -17.05 -11.03 -1.31
C ALA A 430 -17.81 -9.94 -0.52
N GLN A 431 -17.22 -8.76 -0.30
CA GLN A 431 -17.83 -7.66 0.43
C GLN A 431 -17.82 -6.35 -0.36
N GLN A 432 -18.63 -5.37 0.05
CA GLN A 432 -18.52 -3.99 -0.42
C GLN A 432 -17.33 -3.33 0.27
N GLY A 433 -16.50 -2.59 -0.53
CA GLY A 433 -15.34 -1.84 -0.02
C GLY A 433 -14.05 -2.64 -0.01
N THR A 434 -12.92 -1.93 0.22
CA THR A 434 -11.55 -2.42 -0.01
C THR A 434 -10.88 -3.02 1.22
N ARG A 435 -11.43 -2.80 2.41
CA ARG A 435 -10.80 -3.16 3.69
C ARG A 435 -11.35 -4.47 4.23
N LEU A 436 -10.48 -5.39 4.61
CA LEU A 436 -10.85 -6.63 5.31
C LEU A 436 -11.59 -6.29 6.60
N ARG A 437 -12.82 -6.80 6.80
CA ARG A 437 -13.62 -6.57 8.03
C ARG A 437 -12.97 -7.25 9.24
N ILE A 438 -13.17 -6.67 10.42
CA ILE A 438 -12.60 -7.20 11.67
C ILE A 438 -13.09 -8.61 11.95
N SER A 439 -14.41 -8.84 11.84
CA SER A 439 -15.03 -10.17 12.06
C SER A 439 -14.44 -11.25 11.13
N ASP A 440 -14.14 -10.88 9.88
CA ASP A 440 -13.60 -11.82 8.90
C ASP A 440 -12.09 -12.03 9.11
N ALA A 441 -11.36 -11.01 9.55
CA ALA A 441 -9.95 -11.14 9.94
C ALA A 441 -9.76 -12.13 11.09
N VAL A 442 -10.66 -12.10 12.10
CA VAL A 442 -10.67 -13.06 13.22
C VAL A 442 -10.84 -14.48 12.70
N LYS A 443 -11.89 -14.74 11.91
CA LYS A 443 -12.17 -16.07 11.34
C LYS A 443 -11.00 -16.60 10.50
N LEU A 444 -10.39 -15.70 9.70
CA LEU A 444 -9.22 -16.06 8.89
C LEU A 444 -8.03 -16.40 9.77
N ALA A 445 -7.69 -15.56 10.75
CA ALA A 445 -6.57 -15.79 11.66
C ALA A 445 -6.70 -17.11 12.42
N GLU A 446 -7.88 -17.43 12.93
CA GLU A 446 -8.20 -18.72 13.56
C GLU A 446 -8.00 -19.89 12.59
N SER A 447 -8.49 -19.77 11.33
CA SER A 447 -8.31 -20.82 10.32
C SER A 447 -6.85 -21.04 9.94
N PHE A 448 -6.00 -20.00 10.02
CA PHE A 448 -4.58 -20.07 9.71
C PHE A 448 -3.77 -20.69 10.85
N ALA A 449 -4.14 -20.46 12.11
CA ALA A 449 -3.51 -21.09 13.26
C ALA A 449 -3.57 -22.62 13.17
N PHE A 450 -4.71 -23.19 12.80
CA PHE A 450 -4.87 -24.62 12.56
C PHE A 450 -3.96 -25.15 11.45
N GLN A 451 -3.67 -24.37 10.41
CA GLN A 451 -2.79 -24.80 9.32
C GLN A 451 -1.32 -24.76 9.72
N LEU A 452 -0.92 -23.85 10.59
CA LEU A 452 0.44 -23.74 11.11
C LEU A 452 0.78 -24.93 12.01
N ASP A 453 -0.12 -25.36 12.92
CA ASP A 453 0.08 -26.49 13.80
C ASP A 453 0.18 -27.82 13.05
N THR A 454 -0.62 -28.04 12.03
CA THR A 454 -0.58 -29.27 11.22
C THR A 454 0.66 -29.41 10.35
N SER A 455 1.33 -28.31 10.00
CA SER A 455 2.58 -28.32 9.23
C SER A 455 3.79 -28.69 10.09
N THR A 456 3.79 -28.33 11.37
CA THR A 456 4.84 -28.71 12.34
C THR A 456 4.78 -30.19 12.73
N VAL A 457 3.60 -30.77 12.84
CA VAL A 457 3.43 -32.20 13.17
C VAL A 457 3.87 -33.14 12.04
N ARG A 458 3.80 -32.70 10.78
CA ARG A 458 4.26 -33.52 9.63
C ARG A 458 5.76 -33.56 9.45
N SER A 459 6.52 -32.65 10.03
CA SER A 459 7.99 -32.66 9.98
C SER A 459 8.64 -33.60 10.99
N ASP A 460 7.93 -34.03 12.03
CA ASP A 460 8.46 -34.90 13.11
C ASP A 460 8.20 -36.41 12.91
N VAL A 461 7.41 -36.79 11.88
CA VAL A 461 7.07 -38.20 11.64
C VAL A 461 7.95 -38.88 10.57
N GLY A 462 8.99 -38.20 10.08
CA GLY A 462 9.79 -38.62 8.90
C GLY A 462 11.17 -39.22 9.18
N THR A 463 11.57 -39.57 10.42
CA THR A 463 12.89 -40.19 10.68
C THR A 463 12.84 -41.18 11.82
N ASP A 464 12.17 -42.32 11.64
CA ASP A 464 12.52 -43.53 12.35
C ASP A 464 12.05 -44.75 11.54
N HIS A 465 13.00 -45.66 11.32
CA HIS A 465 12.96 -47.01 10.73
C HIS A 465 13.47 -47.13 9.28
N ILE A 466 14.79 -47.16 9.16
CA ILE A 466 15.45 -48.27 8.42
C ILE A 466 16.74 -48.59 9.16
N SER A 467 16.67 -49.57 10.05
CA SER A 467 17.84 -50.34 10.51
C SER A 467 17.44 -51.80 10.53
N SER A 468 18.24 -52.59 9.79
CA SER A 468 18.43 -54.05 9.91
C SER A 468 17.26 -54.97 9.44
N VAL A 469 17.36 -55.54 8.26
CA VAL A 469 17.80 -56.95 8.04
C VAL A 469 18.48 -57.06 6.69
#